data_6af59af6f537bf4e405428b80d21b2b0
#
_entry.id   6af59af6f537bf4e405428b80d21b2b0
#
_cell.length_a   1.000
_cell.length_b   1.000
_cell.length_c   1.000
_cell.angle_alpha   90.00
_cell.angle_beta   90.00
_cell.angle_gamma   90.00
#
_symmetry.space_group_name_H-M   'P 1'
#
loop_
_entity.id
_entity.type
_entity.pdbx_description
1 polymer ?
#
loop_
_entity_poly.entity_id
_entity_poly.type
_entity_poly.pdbx_seq_one_letter_code
_entity_poly.pdbx_strand_id
1 'polypeptide(L)'
;MSGITDINELLGSMQPALVDDLFVFCTVTGQLAEYVNLAPIATFIETEGLTLVLTKEKADEAGLQYEGVFRQITLTVHSSLEAVGLTAAIATKLTSKGISANVIAAYYHDHIFVSDDKAEQALSALKELSNI
;
A
#
# COMPACT_ATOMS: atom_id res chain seq x y z
N MET A 1 -20.56 8.74 2.71
CA MET A 1 -20.95 7.82 1.62
C MET A 1 -20.22 6.50 1.81
N SER A 2 -20.94 5.42 1.78
CA SER A 2 -20.34 4.11 1.92
C SER A 2 -19.84 3.61 0.56
N GLY A 3 -18.73 2.92 0.57
CA GLY A 3 -18.22 2.26 -0.63
C GLY A 3 -18.86 0.88 -0.83
N ILE A 4 -18.34 0.14 -1.77
CA ILE A 4 -18.83 -1.20 -2.11
C ILE A 4 -18.48 -2.17 -0.99
N THR A 5 -19.40 -3.04 -0.61
CA THR A 5 -19.18 -4.05 0.42
C THR A 5 -19.22 -5.48 -0.08
N ASP A 6 -19.87 -5.75 -1.21
CA ASP A 6 -19.96 -7.11 -1.76
C ASP A 6 -18.62 -7.53 -2.35
N ILE A 7 -18.07 -8.65 -1.87
CA ILE A 7 -16.73 -9.09 -2.25
C ILE A 7 -16.62 -9.45 -3.75
N ASN A 8 -17.64 -10.05 -4.33
CA ASN A 8 -17.60 -10.40 -5.75
C ASN A 8 -17.63 -9.15 -6.61
N GLU A 9 -18.42 -8.15 -6.22
CA GLU A 9 -18.48 -6.88 -6.92
C GLU A 9 -17.15 -6.14 -6.78
N LEU A 10 -16.55 -6.14 -5.59
CA LEU A 10 -15.25 -5.54 -5.36
C LEU A 10 -14.17 -6.17 -6.23
N LEU A 11 -14.12 -7.50 -6.27
CA LEU A 11 -13.11 -8.20 -7.08
C LEU A 11 -13.31 -7.93 -8.57
N GLY A 12 -14.54 -7.91 -9.03
CA GLY A 12 -14.85 -7.66 -10.44
C GLY A 12 -14.60 -6.22 -10.87
N SER A 13 -14.68 -5.27 -9.93
CA SER A 13 -14.50 -3.85 -10.20
C SER A 13 -13.09 -3.35 -9.87
N MET A 14 -12.29 -4.19 -9.25
CA MET A 14 -10.95 -3.83 -8.82
C MET A 14 -10.08 -3.52 -10.04
N GLN A 15 -9.47 -2.35 -10.06
CA GLN A 15 -8.59 -1.91 -11.14
C GLN A 15 -7.25 -1.54 -10.53
N PRO A 16 -6.35 -2.52 -10.35
CA PRO A 16 -5.07 -2.24 -9.73
C PRO A 16 -4.22 -1.35 -10.62
N ALA A 17 -3.70 -0.27 -10.03
CA ALA A 17 -2.86 0.69 -10.72
C ALA A 17 -1.51 0.79 -10.01
N LEU A 18 -0.44 0.53 -10.76
CA LEU A 18 0.91 0.63 -10.23
C LEU A 18 1.35 2.08 -10.24
N VAL A 19 1.66 2.61 -9.07
CA VAL A 19 2.11 4.00 -8.93
C VAL A 19 3.59 4.10 -9.36
N ASP A 20 3.91 5.14 -10.09
CA ASP A 20 5.22 5.31 -10.71
C ASP A 20 6.23 5.99 -9.80
N ASP A 21 6.39 5.48 -8.58
CA ASP A 21 7.35 5.97 -7.59
C ASP A 21 7.89 4.79 -6.80
N LEU A 22 9.05 4.99 -6.20
CA LEU A 22 9.62 4.05 -5.25
C LEU A 22 9.35 4.58 -3.85
N PHE A 23 8.93 3.71 -2.96
CA PHE A 23 8.58 4.06 -1.59
C PHE A 23 9.39 3.29 -0.58
N VAL A 24 9.59 3.89 0.59
CA VAL A 24 10.29 3.26 1.71
C VAL A 24 9.52 3.50 3.00
N PHE A 25 9.73 2.64 3.97
CA PHE A 25 9.16 2.74 5.30
C PHE A 25 10.29 3.11 6.25
N CYS A 26 10.14 4.23 6.94
CA CYS A 26 11.15 4.73 7.87
C CYS A 26 10.55 4.86 9.26
N THR A 27 11.38 4.72 10.29
CA THR A 27 11.00 5.08 11.65
C THR A 27 11.88 6.24 12.08
N VAL A 28 11.26 7.25 12.67
CA VAL A 28 11.96 8.45 13.13
C VAL A 28 11.54 8.81 14.54
N THR A 29 12.35 9.62 15.22
CA THR A 29 12.00 10.17 16.51
C THR A 29 11.42 11.56 16.31
N GLY A 30 10.58 12.00 17.26
CA GLY A 30 9.99 13.32 17.20
C GLY A 30 8.56 13.29 16.71
N GLN A 31 8.05 14.46 16.37
CA GLN A 31 6.65 14.63 16.00
C GLN A 31 6.46 14.83 14.51
N LEU A 32 5.28 14.51 14.02
CA LEU A 32 4.95 14.62 12.61
C LEU A 32 5.27 16.01 12.04
N ALA A 33 5.03 17.06 12.84
CA ALA A 33 5.29 18.44 12.38
C ALA A 33 6.73 18.64 11.88
N GLU A 34 7.68 17.86 12.41
CA GLU A 34 9.07 17.96 12.01
C GLU A 34 9.36 17.33 10.66
N TYR A 35 8.42 16.54 10.12
CA TYR A 35 8.64 15.76 8.91
C TYR A 35 7.65 16.05 7.79
N VAL A 36 6.74 17.02 7.99
CA VAL A 36 5.70 17.30 6.99
C VAL A 36 6.27 17.77 5.66
N ASN A 37 7.43 18.39 5.67
CA ASN A 37 8.07 18.87 4.44
C ASN A 37 8.63 17.71 3.58
N LEU A 38 8.69 16.50 4.13
CA LEU A 38 9.08 15.31 3.37
C LEU A 38 7.89 14.71 2.62
N ALA A 39 6.70 15.25 2.85
CA ALA A 39 5.45 14.85 2.19
C ALA A 39 5.20 13.34 2.30
N PRO A 40 5.22 12.75 3.51
CA PRO A 40 4.93 11.33 3.64
C PRO A 40 3.50 11.03 3.18
N ILE A 41 3.33 9.92 2.48
CA ILE A 41 1.99 9.53 2.01
C ILE A 41 1.19 8.82 3.08
N ALA A 42 1.87 8.31 4.11
CA ALA A 42 1.21 7.70 5.27
C ALA A 42 2.12 7.82 6.47
N THR A 43 1.51 7.90 7.65
CA THR A 43 2.25 7.97 8.90
C THR A 43 1.52 7.13 9.94
N PHE A 44 2.27 6.64 10.92
CA PHE A 44 1.67 5.93 12.03
C PHE A 44 2.47 6.20 13.30
N ILE A 45 1.77 6.65 14.35
CA ILE A 45 2.41 6.91 15.63
C ILE A 45 2.48 5.59 16.39
N GLU A 46 3.71 5.12 16.65
CA GLU A 46 3.93 3.87 17.35
C GLU A 46 4.73 4.11 18.63
N THR A 47 4.69 3.14 19.54
CA THR A 47 5.45 3.24 20.79
C THR A 47 6.94 3.39 20.52
N GLU A 48 7.44 2.68 19.52
CA GLU A 48 8.87 2.65 19.18
C GLU A 48 9.32 3.87 18.40
N GLY A 49 8.41 4.60 17.76
CA GLY A 49 8.75 5.76 16.96
C GLY A 49 7.64 6.12 15.99
N LEU A 50 7.87 7.16 15.22
CA LEU A 50 6.94 7.60 14.19
C LEU A 50 7.29 6.91 12.88
N THR A 51 6.35 6.16 12.32
CA THR A 51 6.51 5.55 11.00
C THR A 51 6.18 6.57 9.93
N LEU A 52 7.04 6.66 8.93
CA LEU A 52 6.80 7.46 7.73
C LEU A 52 6.85 6.54 6.53
N VAL A 53 5.85 6.63 5.65
CA VAL A 53 5.90 6.01 4.33
C VAL A 53 6.03 7.14 3.33
N LEU A 54 7.12 7.17 2.60
CA LEU A 54 7.44 8.30 1.73
C LEU A 54 8.25 7.81 0.52
N THR A 55 8.45 8.70 -0.45
CA THR A 55 9.24 8.32 -1.61
C THR A 55 10.70 8.10 -1.21
N LYS A 56 11.34 7.15 -1.89
CA LYS A 56 12.75 6.87 -1.70
C LYS A 56 13.60 8.14 -1.89
N GLU A 57 13.24 8.95 -2.89
CA GLU A 57 13.95 10.20 -3.18
C GLU A 57 13.98 11.13 -1.96
N LYS A 58 12.81 11.35 -1.34
CA LYS A 58 12.73 12.22 -0.17
C LYS A 58 13.48 11.66 1.03
N ALA A 59 13.40 10.35 1.23
CA ALA A 59 14.12 9.69 2.32
C ALA A 59 15.63 9.83 2.13
N ASP A 60 16.11 9.61 0.92
CA ASP A 60 17.55 9.73 0.62
C ASP A 60 18.03 11.18 0.82
N GLU A 61 17.26 12.16 0.36
CA GLU A 61 17.61 13.56 0.55
C GLU A 61 17.72 13.94 2.03
N ALA A 62 16.87 13.36 2.86
CA ALA A 62 16.84 13.62 4.30
C ALA A 62 17.81 12.75 5.09
N GLY A 63 18.49 11.81 4.43
CA GLY A 63 19.42 10.91 5.10
C GLY A 63 18.74 9.88 5.99
N LEU A 64 17.48 9.52 5.71
CA LEU A 64 16.75 8.54 6.51
C LEU A 64 17.15 7.12 6.11
N GLN A 65 17.17 6.23 7.11
CA GLN A 65 17.50 4.83 6.90
C GLN A 65 16.25 4.00 6.63
N TYR A 66 16.39 2.98 5.78
CA TYR A 66 15.32 2.04 5.48
C TYR A 66 15.93 0.72 4.99
N GLU A 67 15.15 -0.36 5.03
CA GLU A 67 15.68 -1.68 4.69
C GLU A 67 15.23 -2.20 3.34
N GLY A 68 14.15 -1.77 2.81
CA GLY A 68 13.64 -2.28 1.54
C GLY A 68 13.04 -1.16 0.72
N VAL A 69 12.90 -1.42 -0.57
CA VAL A 69 12.28 -0.48 -1.50
C VAL A 69 11.00 -1.12 -2.03
N PHE A 70 9.92 -0.37 -2.01
CA PHE A 70 8.58 -0.87 -2.33
C PHE A 70 7.96 -0.09 -3.45
N ARG A 71 7.03 -0.74 -4.13
CA ARG A 71 6.15 -0.11 -5.11
C ARG A 71 4.74 -0.15 -4.55
N GLN A 72 3.96 0.85 -4.89
CA GLN A 72 2.58 0.96 -4.44
C GLN A 72 1.64 0.55 -5.57
N ILE A 73 0.69 -0.33 -5.25
CA ILE A 73 -0.40 -0.66 -6.16
C ILE A 73 -1.68 -0.18 -5.48
N THR A 74 -2.38 0.72 -6.13
CA THR A 74 -3.64 1.25 -5.60
C THR A 74 -4.80 0.53 -6.28
N LEU A 75 -5.73 0.04 -5.46
CA LEU A 75 -6.98 -0.52 -5.98
C LEU A 75 -7.93 0.65 -6.17
N THR A 76 -8.28 0.94 -7.42
CA THR A 76 -9.02 2.17 -7.73
C THR A 76 -10.52 2.06 -7.49
N VAL A 77 -11.02 0.90 -7.08
CA VAL A 77 -12.40 0.77 -6.64
C VAL A 77 -12.58 1.37 -5.24
N HIS A 78 -13.68 2.10 -5.03
CA HIS A 78 -13.98 2.64 -3.71
C HIS A 78 -14.62 1.55 -2.86
N SER A 79 -13.82 0.90 -1.99
CA SER A 79 -14.33 -0.10 -1.06
C SER A 79 -14.64 0.54 0.28
N SER A 80 -15.69 0.05 0.93
CA SER A 80 -16.02 0.49 2.28
C SER A 80 -14.95 -0.02 3.26
N LEU A 81 -14.63 0.79 4.27
CA LEU A 81 -13.74 0.35 5.35
C LEU A 81 -14.34 -0.82 6.13
N GLU A 82 -15.65 -1.04 5.99
CA GLU A 82 -16.35 -2.15 6.62
C GLU A 82 -16.47 -3.38 5.71
N ALA A 83 -15.96 -3.31 4.49
CA ALA A 83 -16.03 -4.45 3.57
C ALA A 83 -15.21 -5.62 4.12
N VAL A 84 -15.78 -6.83 3.99
CA VAL A 84 -15.16 -8.05 4.51
C VAL A 84 -14.62 -8.88 3.35
N GLY A 85 -13.38 -9.32 3.49
CA GLY A 85 -12.80 -10.31 2.59
C GLY A 85 -11.86 -9.79 1.52
N LEU A 86 -11.88 -8.49 1.20
CA LEU A 86 -11.03 -7.95 0.14
C LEU A 86 -9.55 -8.12 0.48
N THR A 87 -9.15 -7.68 1.67
CA THR A 87 -7.75 -7.81 2.10
C THR A 87 -7.31 -9.27 2.14
N ALA A 88 -8.19 -10.15 2.62
CA ALA A 88 -7.88 -11.58 2.66
C ALA A 88 -7.69 -12.16 1.27
N ALA A 89 -8.54 -11.79 0.32
CA ALA A 89 -8.43 -12.27 -1.06
C ALA A 89 -7.12 -11.81 -1.70
N ILE A 90 -6.76 -10.55 -1.50
CA ILE A 90 -5.51 -9.98 -2.00
C ILE A 90 -4.32 -10.70 -1.38
N ALA A 91 -4.30 -10.84 -0.06
CA ALA A 91 -3.20 -11.47 0.65
C ALA A 91 -3.02 -12.92 0.22
N THR A 92 -4.13 -13.66 0.08
CA THR A 92 -4.08 -15.05 -0.38
C THR A 92 -3.50 -15.14 -1.78
N LYS A 93 -3.97 -14.28 -2.69
CA LYS A 93 -3.49 -14.29 -4.08
C LYS A 93 -2.00 -14.00 -4.15
N LEU A 94 -1.53 -12.96 -3.48
CA LEU A 94 -0.13 -12.58 -3.50
C LEU A 94 0.74 -13.63 -2.81
N THR A 95 0.26 -14.19 -1.71
CA THR A 95 0.96 -15.27 -1.01
C THR A 95 1.15 -16.48 -1.93
N SER A 96 0.16 -16.79 -2.75
CA SER A 96 0.26 -17.91 -3.69
C SER A 96 1.36 -17.71 -4.72
N LYS A 97 1.80 -16.47 -4.93
CA LYS A 97 2.89 -16.12 -5.84
C LYS A 97 4.20 -15.84 -5.09
N GLY A 98 4.23 -16.06 -3.78
CA GLY A 98 5.42 -15.82 -2.97
C GLY A 98 5.70 -14.34 -2.73
N ILE A 99 4.68 -13.49 -2.78
CA ILE A 99 4.82 -12.05 -2.64
C ILE A 99 4.24 -11.61 -1.30
N SER A 100 5.06 -10.89 -0.52
CA SER A 100 4.61 -10.29 0.73
C SER A 100 3.81 -9.02 0.41
N ALA A 101 2.64 -8.88 1.01
CA ALA A 101 1.76 -7.74 0.78
C ALA A 101 1.62 -6.92 2.07
N ASN A 102 1.85 -5.62 1.96
CA ASN A 102 1.63 -4.68 3.06
C ASN A 102 0.49 -3.77 2.64
N VAL A 103 -0.66 -3.92 3.31
CA VAL A 103 -1.88 -3.22 2.90
C VAL A 103 -2.15 -2.05 3.83
N ILE A 104 -2.38 -0.89 3.25
CA ILE A 104 -2.83 0.29 3.98
C ILE A 104 -4.20 0.66 3.44
N ALA A 105 -5.21 0.53 4.31
CA ALA A 105 -6.59 0.88 3.95
C ALA A 105 -6.77 2.39 4.19
N ALA A 106 -7.07 3.12 3.13
CA ALA A 106 -7.38 4.53 3.23
C ALA A 106 -8.89 4.72 3.04
N TYR A 107 -9.34 5.96 3.10
CA TYR A 107 -10.78 6.24 3.04
C TYR A 107 -11.42 5.76 1.73
N TYR A 108 -10.76 6.05 0.61
CA TYR A 108 -11.33 5.71 -0.71
C TYR A 108 -10.79 4.40 -1.27
N HIS A 109 -9.51 4.12 -1.07
CA HIS A 109 -8.86 2.99 -1.75
C HIS A 109 -7.94 2.23 -0.81
N ASP A 110 -7.76 0.95 -1.09
CA ASP A 110 -6.72 0.17 -0.46
C ASP A 110 -5.44 0.31 -1.28
N HIS A 111 -4.32 0.47 -0.59
CA HIS A 111 -3.01 0.62 -1.19
C HIS A 111 -2.14 -0.54 -0.74
N ILE A 112 -1.51 -1.21 -1.69
CA ILE A 112 -0.70 -2.39 -1.41
C ILE A 112 0.74 -2.06 -1.75
N PHE A 113 1.63 -2.30 -0.77
CA PHE A 113 3.06 -2.08 -0.97
C PHE A 113 3.75 -3.43 -1.07
N VAL A 114 4.43 -3.65 -2.18
CA VAL A 114 5.16 -4.88 -2.45
C VAL A 114 6.61 -4.52 -2.77
N SER A 115 7.50 -5.48 -2.58
CA SER A 115 8.90 -5.28 -2.90
C SER A 115 9.05 -4.84 -4.36
N ASP A 116 9.93 -3.88 -4.62
CA ASP A 116 10.13 -3.32 -5.95
C ASP A 116 10.39 -4.39 -7.01
N ASP A 117 11.19 -5.40 -6.69
CA ASP A 117 11.52 -6.47 -7.63
C ASP A 117 10.36 -7.43 -7.90
N LYS A 118 9.25 -7.30 -7.16
CA LYS A 118 8.06 -8.14 -7.35
C LYS A 118 6.87 -7.35 -7.89
N ALA A 119 7.05 -6.05 -8.16
CA ALA A 119 5.93 -5.16 -8.48
C ALA A 119 5.12 -5.60 -9.70
N GLU A 120 5.79 -5.93 -10.81
CA GLU A 120 5.09 -6.34 -12.03
C GLU A 120 4.38 -7.67 -11.85
N GLN A 121 5.00 -8.60 -11.13
CA GLN A 121 4.39 -9.89 -10.83
C GLN A 121 3.15 -9.71 -9.94
N ALA A 122 3.25 -8.81 -8.96
CA ALA A 122 2.12 -8.51 -8.07
C ALA A 122 0.97 -7.89 -8.85
N LEU A 123 1.26 -6.93 -9.72
CA LEU A 123 0.23 -6.29 -10.54
C LEU A 123 -0.48 -7.31 -11.41
N SER A 124 0.27 -8.20 -12.04
CA SER A 124 -0.30 -9.25 -12.88
C SER A 124 -1.21 -10.17 -12.06
N ALA A 125 -0.76 -10.57 -10.86
CA ALA A 125 -1.55 -11.45 -9.99
C ALA A 125 -2.87 -10.79 -9.58
N LEU A 126 -2.85 -9.50 -9.28
CA LEU A 126 -4.06 -8.78 -8.89
C LEU A 126 -5.02 -8.63 -10.07
N LYS A 127 -4.49 -8.45 -11.28
CA LYS A 127 -5.33 -8.42 -12.49
C LYS A 127 -6.01 -9.76 -12.73
N GLU A 128 -5.32 -10.88 -12.46
CA GLU A 128 -5.93 -12.21 -12.54
C GLU A 128 -7.11 -12.33 -11.58
N LEU A 129 -6.94 -11.79 -10.37
CA LEU A 129 -7.98 -11.84 -9.35
C LEU A 129 -9.23 -11.07 -9.78
N SER A 130 -9.06 -9.95 -10.48
CA SER A 130 -10.18 -9.13 -10.92
C SER A 130 -10.91 -9.68 -12.15
N ASN A 131 -10.35 -10.68 -12.81
CA ASN A 131 -10.92 -11.28 -14.01
C ASN A 131 -11.71 -12.57 -13.72
N ILE A 132 -12.06 -12.82 -12.47
CA ILE A 132 -12.81 -14.00 -12.07
C ILE A 132 -14.27 -13.86 -12.48
#